data_6fbdee574426024d57637cc8aad62f23
#
_entry.id   6fbdee574426024d57637cc8aad62f23
#
_cell.length_a   1.000
_cell.length_b   1.000
_cell.length_c   1.000
_cell.angle_alpha   90.00
_cell.angle_beta   90.00
_cell.angle_gamma   90.00
#
_symmetry.space_group_name_H-M   'P 1'
#
loop_
_entity.id
_entity.type
_entity.pdbx_description
1 polymer ?
#
loop_
_entity_poly.entity_id
_entity_poly.type
_entity_poly.pdbx_seq_one_letter_code
_entity_poly.pdbx_strand_id
1 'polypeptide(L)'
;NLFSRKNDYYIRLDSVSGLQPGSNVQLDGVGVGSIAAIDLSEDVQQNQIGIRIRIEARFAARIREDSMARIRTLGLLGDKYIEISSGTSQFPEIPEGGAIGTAPVADVDRLRASGEDLVNNVTRITEQLTTILGRMERGEGILGELTKDVEPNRKVTTEFIATLDSIRGMFDEFRNG
;
A
#
# COMPACT_ATOMS: atom_id res chain seq x y z
N ASN A 1 -18.94 26.67 17.86
CA ASN A 1 -18.16 27.21 19.00
C ASN A 1 -16.92 27.92 18.47
N LEU A 2 -16.95 29.25 18.38
CA LEU A 2 -15.86 30.09 17.85
C LEU A 2 -14.60 30.14 18.75
N PHE A 3 -14.59 29.46 19.89
CA PHE A 3 -13.51 29.52 20.90
C PHE A 3 -13.05 28.14 21.36
N SER A 4 -13.09 27.13 20.48
CA SER A 4 -12.49 25.85 20.82
C SER A 4 -10.96 26.03 20.85
N ARG A 5 -10.36 25.80 22.03
CA ARG A 5 -8.90 25.77 22.19
C ARG A 5 -8.33 24.74 21.20
N LYS A 6 -7.26 25.11 20.52
CA LYS A 6 -6.60 24.25 19.52
C LYS A 6 -5.16 24.05 19.93
N ASN A 7 -4.65 22.86 19.71
CA ASN A 7 -3.26 22.49 19.92
C ASN A 7 -2.59 22.31 18.56
N ASP A 8 -1.36 22.77 18.43
CA ASP A 8 -0.54 22.56 17.24
C ASP A 8 0.32 21.30 17.42
N TYR A 9 0.45 20.49 16.36
CA TYR A 9 1.32 19.30 16.27
C TYR A 9 2.11 19.35 14.99
N TYR A 10 3.21 18.63 14.94
CA TYR A 10 4.11 18.58 13.79
C TYR A 10 4.15 17.17 13.20
N ILE A 11 4.21 17.11 11.87
CA ILE A 11 4.34 15.88 11.08
C ILE A 11 5.47 16.11 10.08
N ARG A 12 6.27 15.08 9.82
CA ARG A 12 7.31 15.11 8.77
C ARG A 12 6.97 14.08 7.71
N LEU A 13 6.97 14.51 6.44
CA LEU A 13 6.66 13.66 5.29
C LEU A 13 7.69 13.89 4.19
N ASP A 14 7.95 12.85 3.41
CA ASP A 14 8.84 12.93 2.24
C ASP A 14 8.16 13.57 1.04
N SER A 15 6.82 13.56 1.00
CA SER A 15 6.01 14.19 -0.05
C SER A 15 4.66 14.62 0.51
N VAL A 16 4.16 15.75 0.02
CA VAL A 16 2.85 16.32 0.42
C VAL A 16 1.88 16.42 -0.74
N SER A 17 2.06 15.63 -1.79
CA SER A 17 1.29 15.69 -3.04
C SER A 17 -0.20 15.99 -2.82
N GLY A 18 -0.63 17.19 -3.18
CA GLY A 18 -2.03 17.64 -3.11
C GLY A 18 -2.50 18.12 -1.73
N LEU A 19 -1.66 18.15 -0.70
CA LEU A 19 -1.96 18.83 0.56
C LEU A 19 -1.68 20.33 0.45
N GLN A 20 -2.49 21.12 1.13
CA GLN A 20 -2.33 22.57 1.21
C GLN A 20 -2.76 23.09 2.60
N PRO A 21 -2.31 24.27 3.01
CA PRO A 21 -2.88 24.91 4.20
C PRO A 21 -4.40 24.97 4.11
N GLY A 22 -5.08 24.59 5.20
CA GLY A 22 -6.53 24.44 5.24
C GLY A 22 -7.05 23.04 4.93
N SER A 23 -6.24 22.14 4.36
CA SER A 23 -6.65 20.73 4.18
C SER A 23 -7.09 20.10 5.50
N ASN A 24 -8.10 19.24 5.45
CA ASN A 24 -8.67 18.58 6.62
C ASN A 24 -7.70 17.67 7.34
N VAL A 25 -7.84 17.61 8.66
CA VAL A 25 -7.20 16.60 9.52
C VAL A 25 -8.30 15.80 10.20
N GLN A 26 -8.22 14.47 10.07
CA GLN A 26 -9.15 13.54 10.68
C GLN A 26 -8.42 12.66 11.70
N LEU A 27 -9.13 12.26 12.74
CA LEU A 27 -8.72 11.28 13.74
C LEU A 27 -9.70 10.11 13.67
N ASP A 28 -9.23 8.94 13.24
CA ASP A 28 -10.08 7.76 13.01
C ASP A 28 -11.33 8.06 12.15
N GLY A 29 -11.19 8.89 11.12
CA GLY A 29 -12.29 9.27 10.22
C GLY A 29 -13.14 10.45 10.70
N VAL A 30 -12.89 10.99 11.90
CA VAL A 30 -13.61 12.16 12.43
C VAL A 30 -12.80 13.43 12.16
N GLY A 31 -13.42 14.46 11.59
CA GLY A 31 -12.79 15.77 11.39
C GLY A 31 -12.45 16.43 12.72
N VAL A 32 -11.16 16.68 12.97
CA VAL A 32 -10.67 17.22 14.24
C VAL A 32 -9.89 18.53 14.08
N GLY A 33 -9.54 18.90 12.85
CA GLY A 33 -8.73 20.10 12.62
C GLY A 33 -8.37 20.32 11.16
N SER A 34 -7.29 21.05 10.94
CA SER A 34 -6.78 21.39 9.61
C SER A 34 -5.26 21.60 9.61
N ILE A 35 -4.67 21.57 8.43
CA ILE A 35 -3.28 21.94 8.20
C ILE A 35 -3.16 23.47 8.41
N ALA A 36 -2.25 23.88 9.31
CA ALA A 36 -1.98 25.28 9.59
C ALA A 36 -0.88 25.85 8.68
N ALA A 37 0.18 25.07 8.42
CA ALA A 37 1.28 25.45 7.54
C ALA A 37 1.99 24.21 6.98
N ILE A 38 2.65 24.38 5.84
CA ILE A 38 3.53 23.40 5.21
C ILE A 38 4.85 24.12 4.95
N ASP A 39 5.93 23.62 5.55
CA ASP A 39 7.25 24.23 5.50
C ASP A 39 8.23 23.24 4.84
N LEU A 40 8.88 23.67 3.77
CA LEU A 40 10.00 22.93 3.19
C LEU A 40 11.25 23.18 4.06
N SER A 41 11.97 22.12 4.40
CA SER A 41 13.26 22.25 5.06
C SER A 41 14.23 23.04 4.16
N GLU A 42 14.90 24.04 4.70
CA GLU A 42 15.96 24.77 4.00
C GLU A 42 17.21 23.89 3.79
N ASP A 43 17.33 22.80 4.55
CA ASP A 43 18.42 21.83 4.43
C ASP A 43 18.11 20.83 3.31
N VAL A 44 18.79 21.00 2.18
CA VAL A 44 18.65 20.16 0.98
C VAL A 44 19.02 18.69 1.23
N GLN A 45 19.74 18.40 2.30
CA GLN A 45 20.09 17.02 2.69
C GLN A 45 18.95 16.30 3.46
N GLN A 46 18.03 17.08 4.04
CA GLN A 46 16.83 16.54 4.68
C GLN A 46 15.64 16.72 3.75
N ASN A 47 15.39 15.78 2.90
CA ASN A 47 14.25 15.76 1.96
C ASN A 47 12.89 15.62 2.66
N GLN A 48 12.73 16.24 3.85
CA GLN A 48 11.52 16.14 4.65
C GLN A 48 10.77 17.47 4.67
N ILE A 49 9.47 17.36 4.47
CA ILE A 49 8.55 18.48 4.52
C ILE A 49 7.89 18.50 5.89
N GLY A 50 8.03 19.61 6.59
CA GLY A 50 7.36 19.86 7.86
C GLY A 50 5.94 20.30 7.66
N ILE A 51 4.99 19.65 8.32
CA ILE A 51 3.58 20.04 8.33
C ILE A 51 3.19 20.38 9.74
N ARG A 52 2.70 21.60 9.95
CA ARG A 52 2.07 21.99 11.19
C ARG A 52 0.57 21.83 11.04
N ILE A 53 -0.03 21.00 11.89
CA ILE A 53 -1.45 20.77 11.96
C ILE A 53 -2.01 21.39 13.23
N ARG A 54 -3.24 21.79 13.18
CA ARG A 54 -3.98 22.40 14.28
C ARG A 54 -5.21 21.59 14.58
N ILE A 55 -5.29 21.02 15.78
CA ILE A 55 -6.33 20.09 16.22
C ILE A 55 -7.06 20.68 17.41
N GLU A 56 -8.38 20.48 17.49
CA GLU A 56 -9.18 20.88 18.65
C GLU A 56 -8.68 20.18 19.91
N ALA A 57 -8.44 20.94 20.98
CA ALA A 57 -7.81 20.46 22.22
C ALA A 57 -8.58 19.30 22.89
N ARG A 58 -9.89 19.19 22.67
CA ARG A 58 -10.71 18.08 23.20
C ARG A 58 -10.29 16.71 22.69
N PHE A 59 -9.56 16.64 21.58
CA PHE A 59 -9.05 15.38 21.00
C PHE A 59 -7.60 15.08 21.39
N ALA A 60 -6.91 15.99 22.09
CA ALA A 60 -5.50 15.86 22.44
C ALA A 60 -5.18 14.55 23.18
N ALA A 61 -6.03 14.13 24.11
CA ALA A 61 -5.85 12.90 24.87
C ALA A 61 -5.83 11.60 24.03
N ARG A 62 -6.27 11.67 22.77
CA ARG A 62 -6.23 10.54 21.83
C ARG A 62 -4.98 10.52 20.97
N ILE A 63 -4.20 11.62 20.98
CA ILE A 63 -2.96 11.75 20.20
C ILE A 63 -1.80 11.35 21.12
N ARG A 64 -1.24 10.16 20.88
CA ARG A 64 -0.24 9.54 21.72
C ARG A 64 1.00 9.18 20.91
N GLU A 65 2.07 8.78 21.56
CA GLU A 65 3.34 8.47 20.89
C GLU A 65 3.24 7.36 19.84
N ASP A 66 2.26 6.46 19.95
CA ASP A 66 1.95 5.41 18.98
C ASP A 66 0.94 5.85 17.91
N SER A 67 0.46 7.09 17.94
CA SER A 67 -0.37 7.67 16.87
C SER A 67 0.43 7.84 15.60
N MET A 68 -0.19 7.51 14.46
CA MET A 68 0.45 7.58 13.14
C MET A 68 -0.38 8.44 12.19
N ALA A 69 0.30 9.38 11.56
CA ALA A 69 -0.29 10.21 10.51
C ALA A 69 -0.03 9.64 9.12
N ARG A 70 -1.00 9.75 8.23
CA ARG A 70 -0.89 9.33 6.82
C ARG A 70 -1.70 10.26 5.93
N ILE A 71 -1.31 10.38 4.67
CA ILE A 71 -2.07 11.10 3.66
C ILE A 71 -3.13 10.16 3.07
N ARG A 72 -4.36 10.66 2.97
CA ARG A 72 -5.47 9.97 2.35
C ARG A 72 -6.15 10.84 1.30
N THR A 73 -6.91 10.23 0.41
CA THR A 73 -7.75 10.92 -0.57
C THR A 73 -9.22 10.72 -0.19
N LEU A 74 -9.99 11.78 -0.24
CA LEU A 74 -11.43 11.72 0.00
C LEU A 74 -12.12 11.13 -1.24
N GLY A 75 -12.54 9.87 -1.17
CA GLY A 75 -13.06 9.14 -2.32
C GLY A 75 -11.99 8.82 -3.36
N LEU A 76 -12.38 8.62 -4.63
CA LEU A 76 -11.47 8.21 -5.71
C LEU A 76 -10.69 9.37 -6.32
N LEU A 77 -11.28 10.58 -6.36
CA LEU A 77 -10.73 11.77 -7.03
C LEU A 77 -10.82 13.03 -6.16
N GLY A 78 -11.01 12.87 -4.84
CA GLY A 78 -11.22 13.99 -3.93
C GLY A 78 -9.94 14.64 -3.41
N ASP A 79 -10.13 15.65 -2.57
CA ASP A 79 -9.04 16.36 -1.93
C ASP A 79 -8.22 15.46 -1.00
N LYS A 80 -6.94 15.79 -0.87
CA LYS A 80 -6.05 15.14 0.08
C LYS A 80 -6.29 15.68 1.49
N TYR A 81 -6.22 14.78 2.45
CA TYR A 81 -6.32 15.10 3.87
C TYR A 81 -5.33 14.28 4.69
N ILE A 82 -5.09 14.70 5.92
CA ILE A 82 -4.28 13.92 6.87
C ILE A 82 -5.22 13.11 7.74
N GLU A 83 -5.00 11.80 7.79
CA GLU A 83 -5.63 10.90 8.74
C GLU A 83 -4.63 10.53 9.83
N ILE A 84 -5.06 10.66 11.08
CA ILE A 84 -4.31 10.27 12.28
C ILE A 84 -5.04 9.09 12.91
N SER A 85 -4.31 8.06 13.31
CA SER A 85 -4.86 7.00 14.16
C SER A 85 -4.79 7.41 15.62
N SER A 86 -5.85 7.13 16.40
CA SER A 86 -5.76 7.25 17.87
C SER A 86 -4.66 6.35 18.41
N GLY A 87 -3.95 6.85 19.40
CA GLY A 87 -2.99 6.05 20.14
C GLY A 87 -3.67 5.19 21.22
N THR A 88 -2.92 4.24 21.76
CA THR A 88 -3.38 3.36 22.82
C THR A 88 -3.03 3.93 24.21
N SER A 89 -3.78 3.52 25.23
CA SER A 89 -3.54 3.99 26.60
C SER A 89 -2.20 3.55 27.21
N GLN A 90 -1.47 2.67 26.51
CA GLN A 90 -0.15 2.19 26.93
C GLN A 90 0.96 3.22 26.66
N PHE A 91 0.72 4.17 25.76
CA PHE A 91 1.67 5.20 25.40
C PHE A 91 1.25 6.57 25.94
N PRO A 92 2.21 7.42 26.31
CA PRO A 92 1.91 8.76 26.80
C PRO A 92 1.30 9.65 25.68
N GLU A 93 0.60 10.69 26.11
CA GLU A 93 0.05 11.70 25.21
C GLU A 93 1.19 12.55 24.62
N ILE A 94 1.09 12.86 23.33
CA ILE A 94 2.01 13.80 22.70
C ILE A 94 1.66 15.20 23.21
N PRO A 95 2.61 15.95 23.80
CA PRO A 95 2.38 17.31 24.26
C PRO A 95 2.09 18.26 23.10
N GLU A 96 1.48 19.39 23.37
CA GLU A 96 1.33 20.48 22.41
C GLU A 96 2.69 20.88 21.83
N GLY A 97 2.77 21.00 20.50
CA GLY A 97 4.02 21.23 19.78
C GLY A 97 4.85 19.95 19.54
N GLY A 98 4.39 18.80 19.98
CA GLY A 98 5.07 17.52 19.73
C GLY A 98 4.89 17.00 18.32
N ALA A 99 5.72 16.04 17.94
CA ALA A 99 5.71 15.41 16.62
C ALA A 99 4.91 14.12 16.63
N ILE A 100 4.04 13.96 15.64
CA ILE A 100 3.28 12.73 15.39
C ILE A 100 4.07 11.89 14.38
N GLY A 101 4.22 10.59 14.65
CA GLY A 101 4.84 9.64 13.75
C GLY A 101 4.07 9.52 12.43
N THR A 102 4.79 9.20 11.36
CA THR A 102 4.18 8.97 10.04
C THR A 102 4.26 7.50 9.67
N ALA A 103 3.13 6.94 9.23
CA ALA A 103 3.15 5.64 8.60
C ALA A 103 3.86 5.79 7.23
N PRO A 104 4.78 4.87 6.89
CA PRO A 104 5.35 4.88 5.55
C PRO A 104 4.20 4.87 4.55
N VAL A 105 4.29 5.76 3.55
CA VAL A 105 3.40 5.71 2.39
C VAL A 105 3.54 4.28 1.88
N ALA A 106 2.41 3.56 1.77
CA ALA A 106 2.45 2.24 1.15
C ALA A 106 3.05 2.47 -0.24
N ASP A 107 4.32 2.08 -0.38
CA ASP A 107 5.10 2.32 -1.59
C ASP A 107 4.35 1.65 -2.73
N VAL A 108 3.73 2.45 -3.60
CA VAL A 108 3.20 1.96 -4.87
C VAL A 108 4.31 1.23 -5.63
N ASP A 109 5.55 1.68 -5.45
CA ASP A 109 6.75 1.03 -6.00
C ASP A 109 7.01 -0.34 -5.36
N ARG A 110 6.77 -0.52 -4.06
CA ARG A 110 6.82 -1.85 -3.42
C ARG A 110 5.69 -2.75 -3.86
N LEU A 111 4.50 -2.19 -4.05
CA LEU A 111 3.36 -2.94 -4.59
C LEU A 111 3.61 -3.36 -6.04
N ARG A 112 4.24 -2.49 -6.83
CA ARG A 112 4.69 -2.76 -8.20
C ARG A 112 5.78 -3.84 -8.24
N ALA A 113 6.82 -3.71 -7.42
CA ALA A 113 7.87 -4.71 -7.31
C ALA A 113 7.33 -6.07 -6.86
N SER A 114 6.42 -6.09 -5.87
CA SER A 114 5.76 -7.34 -5.45
C SER A 114 4.85 -7.92 -6.54
N GLY A 115 4.23 -7.07 -7.36
CA GLY A 115 3.47 -7.48 -8.54
C GLY A 115 4.36 -8.12 -9.61
N GLU A 116 5.50 -7.52 -9.91
CA GLU A 116 6.49 -8.05 -10.86
C GLU A 116 7.07 -9.39 -10.38
N ASP A 117 7.38 -9.52 -9.09
CA ASP A 117 7.84 -10.77 -8.49
C ASP A 117 6.77 -11.87 -8.58
N LEU A 118 5.51 -11.52 -8.37
CA LEU A 118 4.39 -12.46 -8.51
C LEU A 118 4.28 -12.97 -9.96
N VAL A 119 4.33 -12.06 -10.94
CA VAL A 119 4.29 -12.40 -12.37
C VAL A 119 5.47 -13.30 -12.75
N ASN A 120 6.67 -12.97 -12.31
CA ASN A 120 7.87 -13.78 -12.58
C ASN A 120 7.78 -15.18 -11.96
N ASN A 121 7.24 -15.28 -10.73
CA ASN A 121 7.04 -16.56 -10.07
C ASN A 121 5.99 -17.42 -10.79
N VAL A 122 4.86 -16.83 -11.21
CA VAL A 122 3.82 -17.52 -11.99
C VAL A 122 4.38 -18.00 -13.32
N THR A 123 5.13 -17.17 -14.04
CA THR A 123 5.78 -17.55 -15.32
C THR A 123 6.71 -18.74 -15.12
N ARG A 124 7.56 -18.71 -14.09
CA ARG A 124 8.49 -19.80 -13.79
C ARG A 124 7.78 -21.12 -13.44
N ILE A 125 6.71 -21.04 -12.64
CA ILE A 125 5.89 -22.21 -12.30
C ILE A 125 5.24 -22.77 -13.58
N THR A 126 4.74 -21.93 -14.46
CA THR A 126 4.13 -22.31 -15.73
C THR A 126 5.15 -23.04 -16.64
N GLU A 127 6.36 -22.54 -16.76
CA GLU A 127 7.43 -23.18 -17.53
C GLU A 127 7.81 -24.55 -16.96
N GLN A 128 7.91 -24.66 -15.63
CA GLN A 128 8.20 -25.92 -14.95
C GLN A 128 7.07 -26.95 -15.17
N LEU A 129 5.81 -26.53 -15.07
CA LEU A 129 4.65 -27.37 -15.32
C LEU A 129 4.60 -27.84 -16.78
N THR A 130 4.85 -26.95 -17.74
CA THR A 130 4.93 -27.29 -19.16
C THR A 130 6.03 -28.31 -19.42
N THR A 131 7.18 -28.17 -18.78
CA THR A 131 8.30 -29.12 -18.87
C THR A 131 7.91 -30.49 -18.31
N ILE A 132 7.23 -30.53 -17.16
CA ILE A 132 6.77 -31.77 -16.52
C ILE A 132 5.74 -32.45 -17.40
N LEU A 133 4.76 -31.73 -17.91
CA LEU A 133 3.73 -32.25 -18.81
C LEU A 133 4.34 -32.81 -20.10
N GLY A 134 5.30 -32.10 -20.70
CA GLY A 134 6.00 -32.57 -21.88
C GLY A 134 6.85 -33.85 -21.64
N ARG A 135 7.39 -34.04 -20.44
CA ARG A 135 8.04 -35.28 -20.04
C ARG A 135 7.04 -36.41 -19.85
N MET A 136 5.87 -36.14 -19.27
CA MET A 136 4.81 -37.11 -19.14
C MET A 136 4.26 -37.56 -20.49
N GLU A 137 4.08 -36.66 -21.46
CA GLU A 137 3.67 -37.01 -22.83
C GLU A 137 4.68 -37.91 -23.56
N ARG A 138 5.97 -37.71 -23.31
CA ARG A 138 7.04 -38.57 -23.87
C ARG A 138 7.26 -39.86 -23.08
N GLY A 139 6.51 -40.08 -22.00
CA GLY A 139 6.66 -41.24 -21.14
C GLY A 139 7.98 -41.30 -20.36
N GLU A 140 8.57 -40.10 -20.09
CA GLU A 140 9.84 -39.99 -19.37
C GLU A 140 9.59 -39.86 -17.86
N GLY A 141 10.34 -40.58 -17.06
CA GLY A 141 10.29 -40.54 -15.60
C GLY A 141 9.22 -41.45 -14.98
N ILE A 142 9.20 -41.50 -13.62
CA ILE A 142 8.34 -42.44 -12.85
C ILE A 142 6.84 -42.19 -13.16
N LEU A 143 6.44 -40.95 -13.38
CA LEU A 143 5.05 -40.58 -13.72
C LEU A 143 4.70 -40.97 -15.17
N GLY A 144 5.65 -40.89 -16.11
CA GLY A 144 5.46 -41.30 -17.49
C GLY A 144 5.33 -42.84 -17.60
N GLU A 145 6.03 -43.60 -16.75
CA GLU A 145 5.95 -45.04 -16.68
C GLU A 145 4.61 -45.54 -16.11
N LEU A 146 4.06 -44.83 -15.12
CA LEU A 146 2.76 -45.08 -14.52
C LEU A 146 1.58 -44.74 -15.46
N THR A 147 1.76 -43.84 -16.42
CA THR A 147 0.71 -43.41 -17.35
C THR A 147 0.73 -44.12 -18.69
N LYS A 148 1.70 -44.98 -18.97
CA LYS A 148 1.78 -45.75 -20.21
C LYS A 148 0.60 -46.63 -20.50
N ASP A 149 -0.12 -47.07 -19.46
CA ASP A 149 -1.28 -47.95 -19.54
C ASP A 149 -2.62 -47.18 -19.41
N VAL A 150 -2.59 -45.87 -19.21
CA VAL A 150 -3.79 -45.03 -19.12
C VAL A 150 -3.84 -44.16 -20.38
N GLU A 151 -4.91 -44.29 -21.19
CA GLU A 151 -5.08 -43.40 -22.35
C GLU A 151 -4.93 -41.94 -21.91
N PRO A 152 -3.97 -41.18 -22.49
CA PRO A 152 -3.73 -39.81 -22.08
C PRO A 152 -4.99 -39.01 -22.35
N ASN A 153 -5.56 -38.47 -21.27
CA ASN A 153 -6.73 -37.60 -21.36
C ASN A 153 -6.31 -36.27 -22.00
N ARG A 154 -6.09 -36.28 -23.31
CA ARG A 154 -5.65 -35.12 -24.13
C ARG A 154 -6.45 -33.86 -23.87
N LYS A 155 -7.71 -34.01 -23.48
CA LYS A 155 -8.60 -32.88 -23.19
C LYS A 155 -8.12 -32.08 -21.96
N VAL A 156 -7.77 -32.76 -20.87
CA VAL A 156 -7.35 -32.08 -19.63
C VAL A 156 -6.04 -31.31 -19.84
N THR A 157 -5.08 -31.90 -20.55
CA THR A 157 -3.80 -31.25 -20.85
C THR A 157 -4.00 -30.02 -21.76
N THR A 158 -4.85 -30.15 -22.78
CA THR A 158 -5.10 -29.04 -23.72
C THR A 158 -5.89 -27.90 -23.05
N GLU A 159 -6.90 -28.22 -22.22
CA GLU A 159 -7.65 -27.20 -21.47
C GLU A 159 -6.76 -26.49 -20.42
N PHE A 160 -5.86 -27.21 -19.77
CA PHE A 160 -4.93 -26.63 -18.82
C PHE A 160 -3.94 -25.68 -19.49
N ILE A 161 -3.35 -26.08 -20.63
CA ILE A 161 -2.46 -25.21 -21.42
C ILE A 161 -3.21 -23.97 -21.91
N ALA A 162 -4.42 -24.10 -22.43
CA ALA A 162 -5.24 -22.96 -22.86
C ALA A 162 -5.56 -21.98 -21.71
N THR A 163 -5.78 -22.51 -20.50
CA THR A 163 -5.99 -21.67 -19.30
C THR A 163 -4.72 -20.89 -18.94
N LEU A 164 -3.56 -21.52 -19.00
CA LEU A 164 -2.27 -20.87 -18.73
C LEU A 164 -1.95 -19.79 -19.78
N ASP A 165 -2.22 -20.03 -21.05
CA ASP A 165 -2.07 -19.03 -22.11
C ASP A 165 -3.02 -17.84 -21.93
N SER A 166 -4.25 -18.08 -21.48
CA SER A 166 -5.21 -17.01 -21.16
C SER A 166 -4.75 -16.14 -19.99
N ILE A 167 -4.22 -16.78 -18.95
CA ILE A 167 -3.63 -16.07 -17.78
C ILE A 167 -2.42 -15.23 -18.23
N ARG A 168 -1.56 -15.78 -19.08
CA ARG A 168 -0.41 -15.06 -19.63
C ARG A 168 -0.83 -13.86 -20.46
N GLY A 169 -1.85 -14.00 -21.31
CA GLY A 169 -2.41 -12.91 -22.11
C GLY A 169 -2.95 -11.77 -21.25
N MET A 170 -3.66 -12.07 -20.16
CA MET A 170 -4.15 -11.06 -19.22
C MET A 170 -3.01 -10.28 -18.56
N PHE A 171 -1.92 -10.95 -18.16
CA PHE A 171 -0.77 -10.29 -17.56
C PHE A 171 0.02 -9.42 -18.55
N ASP A 172 0.12 -9.84 -19.82
CA ASP A 172 0.78 -9.05 -20.86
C ASP A 172 -0.02 -7.77 -21.20
N GLU A 173 -1.35 -7.82 -21.12
CA GLU A 173 -2.22 -6.66 -21.29
C GLU A 173 -2.10 -5.68 -20.12
N PHE A 174 -1.96 -6.16 -18.88
CA PHE A 174 -1.69 -5.32 -17.70
C PHE A 174 -0.30 -4.66 -17.71
N ARG A 175 0.68 -5.26 -18.39
CA ARG A 175 2.04 -4.71 -18.47
C ARG A 175 2.18 -3.63 -19.53
N ASN A 176 1.35 -3.66 -20.56
CA ASN A 176 1.45 -2.78 -21.74
C ASN A 176 0.39 -1.66 -21.76
N GLY A 177 -0.51 -1.56 -20.76
CA GLY A 177 -1.49 -0.49 -20.55
C GLY A 177 -1.05 0.44 -19.43
#